data_6c6a944935013f30a9657c13de7abf59
#
_entry.id   6c6a944935013f30a9657c13de7abf59
#
_cell.length_a   1.000
_cell.length_b   1.000
_cell.length_c   1.000
_cell.angle_alpha   90.00
_cell.angle_beta   90.00
_cell.angle_gamma   90.00
#
_symmetry.space_group_name_H-M   'P 1'
#
loop_
_entity.id
_entity.type
_entity.pdbx_description
1 polymer ?
#
loop_
_entity_poly.entity_id
_entity_poly.type
_entity_poly.pdbx_seq_one_letter_code
_entity_poly.pdbx_strand_id
1 'polypeptide(L)'
;MTPKSPSPDSPRSWLLLGVLVVGYMGVYLCRKNYSVAVPLLREEFHATKEQVGRIASAGTLAYAVGKMLLCPLVDRWGGRRCFFAALGMVAVFGAAAALAPSLGMLAVVYALNRFGGAAAWASMIKQIPPWFGPKNLALALAVLSLSYVFGGAAAIALAGQISEWSGHSWRAVMSAPALLLIGLLGVCVWVLPRDRGAAADPQSGETEGFSWALVGGLVRLRGFWIVAALSFTLTLLRETFNDWTVDYIKTTGGAQLSTGVAAFLSTPFDLCGAAGILFTGVMVGRLGPKGRTWLLAGHLLLLAGLLLALPRLTPLGLGVIVPAVGLVGFLALGPYSLLAGYFAVRLRGPKCAGTVSGIVDSIGYFAGILAGSAFGWLLDSGGYTLGFNVLAGVCLLSAGLACFLDQKLSANAST
;
A
#
# COMPACT_ATOMS: atom_id res chain seq x y z
N MET A 1 12.93 -34.50 0.87
CA MET A 1 11.50 -34.77 0.63
C MET A 1 10.80 -33.44 0.41
N THR A 2 10.18 -33.24 -0.75
CA THR A 2 9.44 -31.99 -1.06
C THR A 2 8.02 -32.11 -0.48
N PRO A 3 7.55 -31.09 0.27
CA PRO A 3 6.21 -31.13 0.84
C PRO A 3 5.16 -31.20 -0.29
N LYS A 4 4.27 -32.18 -0.23
CA LYS A 4 3.10 -32.30 -1.14
C LYS A 4 2.14 -31.14 -0.86
N SER A 5 1.43 -30.68 -1.90
CA SER A 5 0.35 -29.70 -1.74
C SER A 5 -0.69 -30.22 -0.73
N PRO A 6 -1.19 -29.37 0.17
CA PRO A 6 -2.18 -29.79 1.16
C PRO A 6 -3.51 -30.14 0.50
N SER A 7 -4.33 -30.92 1.20
CA SER A 7 -5.75 -31.04 0.86
C SER A 7 -6.44 -29.69 1.13
N PRO A 8 -7.46 -29.32 0.33
CA PRO A 8 -8.20 -28.08 0.56
C PRO A 8 -8.72 -27.97 2.01
N ASP A 9 -8.64 -26.76 2.55
CA ASP A 9 -9.14 -26.40 3.89
C ASP A 9 -8.49 -27.14 5.07
N SER A 10 -7.35 -27.81 4.82
CA SER A 10 -6.64 -28.54 5.89
C SER A 10 -5.94 -27.58 6.85
N PRO A 11 -5.61 -27.99 8.10
CA PRO A 11 -4.78 -27.21 9.01
C PRO A 11 -3.45 -26.78 8.38
N ARG A 12 -2.91 -27.59 7.49
CA ARG A 12 -1.70 -27.30 6.73
C ARG A 12 -1.91 -26.15 5.74
N SER A 13 -3.09 -26.02 5.12
CA SER A 13 -3.42 -24.90 4.23
C SER A 13 -3.39 -23.57 4.99
N TRP A 14 -3.92 -23.54 6.20
CA TRP A 14 -3.89 -22.38 7.08
C TRP A 14 -2.47 -22.04 7.56
N LEU A 15 -1.66 -23.05 7.86
CA LEU A 15 -0.24 -22.85 8.17
C LEU A 15 0.51 -22.21 6.99
N LEU A 16 0.30 -22.71 5.76
CA LEU A 16 0.94 -22.16 4.56
C LEU A 16 0.49 -20.71 4.29
N LEU A 17 -0.79 -20.42 4.51
CA LEU A 17 -1.29 -19.05 4.45
C LEU A 17 -0.60 -18.17 5.49
N GLY A 18 -0.44 -18.64 6.73
CA GLY A 18 0.30 -17.93 7.78
C GLY A 18 1.73 -17.62 7.38
N VAL A 19 2.42 -18.59 6.74
CA VAL A 19 3.80 -18.38 6.23
C VAL A 19 3.83 -17.32 5.12
N LEU A 20 2.85 -17.29 4.20
CA LEU A 20 2.74 -16.24 3.19
C LEU A 20 2.50 -14.88 3.82
N VAL A 21 1.58 -14.80 4.80
CA VAL A 21 1.27 -13.57 5.54
C VAL A 21 2.54 -13.01 6.20
N VAL A 22 3.25 -13.84 6.96
CA VAL A 22 4.49 -13.43 7.66
C VAL A 22 5.59 -13.05 6.66
N GLY A 23 5.77 -13.81 5.59
CA GLY A 23 6.72 -13.48 4.53
C GLY A 23 6.43 -12.13 3.88
N TYR A 24 5.15 -11.80 3.64
CA TYR A 24 4.76 -10.52 3.08
C TYR A 24 4.84 -9.36 4.09
N MET A 25 4.59 -9.63 5.37
CA MET A 25 4.90 -8.65 6.42
C MET A 25 6.38 -8.27 6.37
N GLY A 26 7.29 -9.23 6.12
CA GLY A 26 8.71 -8.97 5.91
C GLY A 26 8.99 -7.98 4.75
N VAL A 27 8.22 -8.04 3.66
CA VAL A 27 8.30 -7.04 2.58
C VAL A 27 7.93 -5.64 3.10
N TYR A 28 6.89 -5.55 3.95
CA TYR A 28 6.49 -4.28 4.56
C TYR A 28 7.52 -3.73 5.54
N LEU A 29 8.24 -4.60 6.26
CA LEU A 29 9.36 -4.18 7.12
C LEU A 29 10.43 -3.40 6.31
N CYS A 30 10.68 -3.82 5.07
CA CYS A 30 11.65 -3.18 4.17
C CYS A 30 11.04 -2.07 3.28
N ARG A 31 9.75 -1.83 3.38
CA ARG A 31 9.04 -0.80 2.63
C ARG A 31 8.77 0.45 3.46
N LYS A 32 8.22 0.24 4.66
CA LYS A 32 7.77 1.32 5.55
C LYS A 32 8.88 1.90 6.42
N ASN A 33 10.01 1.20 6.58
CA ASN A 33 11.19 1.67 7.30
C ASN A 33 11.75 2.99 6.72
N TYR A 34 11.53 3.25 5.43
CA TYR A 34 11.96 4.51 4.80
C TYR A 34 11.37 5.74 5.49
N SER A 35 10.09 5.73 5.89
CA SER A 35 9.48 6.87 6.58
C SER A 35 10.14 7.20 7.92
N VAL A 36 10.66 6.19 8.62
CA VAL A 36 11.45 6.37 9.84
C VAL A 36 12.85 6.89 9.52
N ALA A 37 13.42 6.49 8.39
CA ALA A 37 14.73 6.97 7.93
C ALA A 37 14.69 8.43 7.44
N VAL A 38 13.55 8.95 6.97
CA VAL A 38 13.42 10.32 6.41
C VAL A 38 14.01 11.41 7.32
N PRO A 39 13.62 11.55 8.60
CA PRO A 39 14.21 12.56 9.47
C PRO A 39 15.72 12.33 9.70
N LEU A 40 16.17 11.09 9.82
CA LEU A 40 17.58 10.75 10.02
C LEU A 40 18.44 11.08 8.79
N LEU A 41 17.92 10.78 7.58
CA LEU A 41 18.58 11.14 6.31
C LEU A 41 18.70 12.66 6.16
N ARG A 42 17.68 13.40 6.57
CA ARG A 42 17.71 14.86 6.52
C ARG A 42 18.76 15.45 7.47
N GLU A 43 18.92 14.87 8.64
CA GLU A 43 19.93 15.28 9.61
C GLU A 43 21.35 14.96 9.09
N GLU A 44 21.63 13.74 8.61
CA GLU A 44 22.97 13.31 8.17
C GLU A 44 23.42 14.00 6.87
N PHE A 45 22.52 14.12 5.88
CA PHE A 45 22.87 14.70 4.56
C PHE A 45 22.52 16.18 4.43
N HIS A 46 22.02 16.85 5.48
CA HIS A 46 21.48 18.21 5.44
C HIS A 46 20.47 18.39 4.29
N ALA A 47 19.64 17.35 4.06
CA ALA A 47 18.75 17.26 2.91
C ALA A 47 17.44 18.02 3.13
N THR A 48 16.94 18.64 2.05
CA THR A 48 15.58 19.20 2.03
C THR A 48 14.52 18.10 2.03
N LYS A 49 13.28 18.43 2.40
CA LYS A 49 12.15 17.49 2.32
C LYS A 49 11.89 17.06 0.88
N GLU A 50 12.07 17.97 -0.08
CA GLU A 50 11.98 17.65 -1.50
C GLU A 50 12.99 16.57 -1.92
N GLN A 51 14.26 16.67 -1.47
CA GLN A 51 15.30 15.72 -1.83
C GLN A 51 15.00 14.31 -1.33
N VAL A 52 14.59 14.14 -0.07
CA VAL A 52 14.15 12.83 0.43
C VAL A 52 12.84 12.39 -0.21
N GLY A 53 11.92 13.31 -0.49
CA GLY A 53 10.69 13.03 -1.23
C GLY A 53 10.94 12.48 -2.65
N ARG A 54 12.01 12.94 -3.35
CA ARG A 54 12.41 12.38 -4.65
C ARG A 54 12.80 10.90 -4.56
N ILE A 55 13.40 10.46 -3.46
CA ILE A 55 13.70 9.03 -3.22
C ILE A 55 12.40 8.23 -3.09
N ALA A 56 11.43 8.71 -2.32
CA ALA A 56 10.12 8.09 -2.19
C ALA A 56 9.39 8.01 -3.55
N SER A 57 9.40 9.10 -4.33
CA SER A 57 8.84 9.15 -5.69
C SER A 57 9.47 8.15 -6.63
N ALA A 58 10.82 8.06 -6.65
CA ALA A 58 11.54 7.09 -7.46
C ALA A 58 11.16 5.65 -7.09
N GLY A 59 11.03 5.37 -5.80
CA GLY A 59 10.57 4.08 -5.30
C GLY A 59 9.14 3.76 -5.75
N THR A 60 8.24 4.72 -5.67
CA THR A 60 6.83 4.52 -6.07
C THR A 60 6.68 4.34 -7.58
N LEU A 61 7.44 5.11 -8.38
CA LEU A 61 7.50 4.91 -9.84
C LEU A 61 8.04 3.52 -10.18
N ALA A 62 9.15 3.13 -9.57
CA ALA A 62 9.74 1.81 -9.78
C ALA A 62 8.78 0.67 -9.39
N TYR A 63 8.00 0.84 -8.32
CA TYR A 63 6.97 -0.11 -7.92
C TYR A 63 5.83 -0.20 -8.95
N ALA A 64 5.36 0.94 -9.47
CA ALA A 64 4.33 0.98 -10.51
C ALA A 64 4.80 0.27 -11.78
N VAL A 65 6.02 0.57 -12.25
CA VAL A 65 6.65 -0.10 -13.40
C VAL A 65 6.84 -1.60 -13.10
N GLY A 66 7.30 -1.93 -11.90
CA GLY A 66 7.46 -3.31 -11.44
C GLY A 66 6.14 -4.09 -11.50
N LYS A 67 5.02 -3.51 -11.08
CA LYS A 67 3.69 -4.15 -11.23
C LYS A 67 3.35 -4.46 -12.69
N MET A 68 3.60 -3.53 -13.59
CA MET A 68 3.32 -3.73 -15.02
C MET A 68 4.18 -4.84 -15.63
N LEU A 69 5.46 -4.91 -15.27
CA LEU A 69 6.42 -5.83 -15.88
C LEU A 69 6.50 -7.19 -15.20
N LEU A 70 6.43 -7.24 -13.86
CA LEU A 70 6.66 -8.47 -13.10
C LEU A 70 5.38 -9.26 -12.83
N CYS A 71 4.19 -8.62 -12.76
CA CYS A 71 2.95 -9.37 -12.52
C CYS A 71 2.62 -10.37 -13.64
N PRO A 72 2.81 -10.07 -14.94
CA PRO A 72 2.65 -11.07 -16.00
C PRO A 72 3.62 -12.26 -15.86
N LEU A 73 4.82 -12.05 -15.31
CA LEU A 73 5.78 -13.13 -15.07
C LEU A 73 5.30 -14.11 -13.99
N VAL A 74 4.48 -13.64 -13.04
CA VAL A 74 3.86 -14.51 -12.02
C VAL A 74 3.00 -15.58 -12.67
N ASP A 75 2.30 -15.23 -13.76
CA ASP A 75 1.48 -16.18 -14.50
C ASP A 75 2.32 -17.19 -15.26
N ARG A 76 3.46 -16.77 -15.78
CA ARG A 76 4.36 -17.63 -16.57
C ARG A 76 5.28 -18.49 -15.70
N TRP A 77 5.84 -17.97 -14.61
CA TRP A 77 6.86 -18.64 -13.80
C TRP A 77 6.31 -19.30 -12.53
N GLY A 78 5.04 -19.03 -12.17
CA GLY A 78 4.39 -19.55 -10.97
C GLY A 78 4.54 -18.63 -9.76
N GLY A 79 3.54 -18.71 -8.88
CA GLY A 79 3.44 -17.82 -7.71
C GLY A 79 4.61 -17.99 -6.73
N ARG A 80 5.01 -19.24 -6.43
CA ARG A 80 6.08 -19.52 -5.47
C ARG A 80 7.43 -18.95 -5.90
N ARG A 81 7.83 -19.17 -7.14
CA ARG A 81 9.13 -18.69 -7.65
C ARG A 81 9.19 -17.18 -7.65
N CYS A 82 8.14 -16.52 -8.14
CA CYS A 82 8.06 -15.07 -8.18
C CYS A 82 7.99 -14.46 -6.77
N PHE A 83 7.34 -15.14 -5.81
CA PHE A 83 7.32 -14.70 -4.41
C PHE A 83 8.73 -14.71 -3.80
N PHE A 84 9.49 -15.81 -3.99
CA PHE A 84 10.86 -15.89 -3.47
C PHE A 84 11.80 -14.89 -4.15
N ALA A 85 11.67 -14.70 -5.45
CA ALA A 85 12.44 -13.70 -6.18
C ALA A 85 12.13 -12.29 -5.65
N ALA A 86 10.85 -11.98 -5.40
CA ALA A 86 10.45 -10.70 -4.83
C ALA A 86 11.01 -10.48 -3.42
N LEU A 87 10.89 -11.48 -2.52
CA LEU A 87 11.47 -11.39 -1.18
C LEU A 87 13.00 -11.22 -1.24
N GLY A 88 13.66 -12.00 -2.11
CA GLY A 88 15.10 -11.93 -2.30
C GLY A 88 15.57 -10.57 -2.80
N MET A 89 14.91 -10.00 -3.82
CA MET A 89 15.23 -8.66 -4.32
C MET A 89 15.03 -7.59 -3.23
N VAL A 90 13.90 -7.65 -2.51
CA VAL A 90 13.63 -6.72 -1.40
C VAL A 90 14.71 -6.83 -0.32
N ALA A 91 15.11 -8.04 0.06
CA ALA A 91 16.15 -8.25 1.06
C ALA A 91 17.53 -7.76 0.60
N VAL A 92 17.95 -8.12 -0.62
CA VAL A 92 19.26 -7.71 -1.16
C VAL A 92 19.36 -6.20 -1.27
N PHE A 93 18.38 -5.55 -1.91
CA PHE A 93 18.42 -4.09 -2.07
C PHE A 93 18.13 -3.35 -0.77
N GLY A 94 17.34 -3.93 0.15
CA GLY A 94 17.17 -3.39 1.50
C GLY A 94 18.49 -3.38 2.29
N ALA A 95 19.25 -4.47 2.24
CA ALA A 95 20.59 -4.53 2.87
C ALA A 95 21.59 -3.59 2.18
N ALA A 96 21.57 -3.54 0.83
CA ALA A 96 22.46 -2.68 0.05
C ALA A 96 22.21 -1.18 0.30
N ALA A 97 21.02 -0.79 0.78
CA ALA A 97 20.73 0.60 1.12
C ALA A 97 21.71 1.17 2.20
N ALA A 98 22.15 0.34 3.13
CA ALA A 98 23.14 0.75 4.15
C ALA A 98 24.50 1.15 3.57
N LEU A 99 24.84 0.67 2.37
CA LEU A 99 26.09 0.93 1.68
C LEU A 99 26.04 2.21 0.82
N ALA A 100 24.89 2.87 0.72
CA ALA A 100 24.74 4.05 -0.10
C ALA A 100 25.55 5.24 0.46
N PRO A 101 26.51 5.78 -0.30
CA PRO A 101 27.32 6.93 0.12
C PRO A 101 26.62 8.27 -0.11
N SER A 102 25.52 8.28 -0.86
CA SER A 102 24.79 9.49 -1.24
C SER A 102 23.29 9.24 -1.40
N LEU A 103 22.50 10.31 -1.32
CA LEU A 103 21.05 10.25 -1.56
C LEU A 103 20.71 9.73 -2.98
N GLY A 104 21.53 10.05 -3.99
CA GLY A 104 21.35 9.56 -5.36
C GLY A 104 21.50 8.04 -5.46
N MET A 105 22.54 7.48 -4.83
CA MET A 105 22.71 6.02 -4.78
C MET A 105 21.61 5.35 -3.96
N LEU A 106 21.23 5.94 -2.84
CA LEU A 106 20.11 5.47 -2.04
C LEU A 106 18.81 5.44 -2.86
N ALA A 107 18.54 6.47 -3.67
CA ALA A 107 17.37 6.51 -4.55
C ALA A 107 17.34 5.34 -5.53
N VAL A 108 18.48 5.02 -6.15
CA VAL A 108 18.58 3.88 -7.08
C VAL A 108 18.34 2.55 -6.35
N VAL A 109 19.01 2.34 -5.23
CA VAL A 109 18.89 1.08 -4.47
C VAL A 109 17.48 0.91 -3.91
N TYR A 110 16.87 2.00 -3.41
CA TYR A 110 15.50 1.99 -2.92
C TYR A 110 14.50 1.74 -4.05
N ALA A 111 14.70 2.34 -5.23
CA ALA A 111 13.86 2.07 -6.40
C ALA A 111 13.92 0.60 -6.82
N LEU A 112 15.11 -0.03 -6.82
CA LEU A 112 15.27 -1.45 -7.12
C LEU A 112 14.61 -2.35 -6.06
N ASN A 113 14.68 -1.98 -4.78
CA ASN A 113 13.95 -2.65 -3.70
C ASN A 113 12.44 -2.62 -3.96
N ARG A 114 11.90 -1.45 -4.28
CA ARG A 114 10.47 -1.25 -4.55
C ARG A 114 10.02 -1.99 -5.80
N PHE A 115 10.82 -1.94 -6.88
CA PHE A 115 10.56 -2.69 -8.11
C PHE A 115 10.45 -4.19 -7.85
N GLY A 116 11.43 -4.77 -7.15
CA GLY A 116 11.43 -6.20 -6.82
C GLY A 116 10.22 -6.63 -5.97
N GLY A 117 9.82 -5.81 -5.01
CA GLY A 117 8.66 -6.07 -4.15
C GLY A 117 7.31 -6.05 -4.87
N ALA A 118 7.23 -5.48 -6.08
CA ALA A 118 5.97 -5.26 -6.79
C ALA A 118 5.23 -6.57 -7.17
N ALA A 119 5.95 -7.66 -7.41
CA ALA A 119 5.38 -8.96 -7.76
C ALA A 119 4.87 -9.76 -6.54
N ALA A 120 5.27 -9.40 -5.31
CA ALA A 120 5.02 -10.22 -4.12
C ALA A 120 3.52 -10.47 -3.89
N TRP A 121 2.68 -9.44 -4.00
CA TRP A 121 1.24 -9.55 -3.78
C TRP A 121 0.56 -10.49 -4.79
N ALA A 122 0.77 -10.28 -6.09
CA ALA A 122 0.22 -11.13 -7.14
C ALA A 122 0.68 -12.58 -6.99
N SER A 123 1.93 -12.78 -6.59
CA SER A 123 2.53 -14.09 -6.33
C SER A 123 1.84 -14.85 -5.21
N MET A 124 1.41 -14.18 -4.14
CA MET A 124 0.64 -14.81 -3.05
C MET A 124 -0.78 -15.15 -3.49
N ILE A 125 -1.47 -14.22 -4.14
CA ILE A 125 -2.83 -14.44 -4.64
C ILE A 125 -2.90 -15.68 -5.54
N LYS A 126 -1.88 -15.90 -6.36
CA LYS A 126 -1.82 -17.08 -7.24
C LYS A 126 -1.63 -18.41 -6.49
N GLN A 127 -1.01 -18.39 -5.31
CA GLN A 127 -0.73 -19.62 -4.53
C GLN A 127 -1.91 -20.09 -3.69
N ILE A 128 -2.86 -19.20 -3.33
CA ILE A 128 -3.92 -19.49 -2.36
C ILE A 128 -5.05 -20.39 -2.89
N PRO A 129 -5.61 -20.17 -4.11
CA PRO A 129 -6.78 -20.91 -4.57
C PRO A 129 -6.66 -22.45 -4.52
N PRO A 130 -5.51 -23.07 -4.81
CA PRO A 130 -5.37 -24.53 -4.71
C PRO A 130 -5.42 -25.09 -3.29
N TRP A 131 -5.31 -24.24 -2.26
CA TRP A 131 -5.26 -24.64 -0.86
C TRP A 131 -6.61 -24.52 -0.15
N PHE A 132 -7.58 -23.83 -0.74
CA PHE A 132 -8.86 -23.52 -0.10
C PHE A 132 -10.04 -23.84 -1.02
N GLY A 133 -11.06 -24.43 -0.43
CA GLY A 133 -12.35 -24.62 -1.10
C GLY A 133 -13.13 -23.30 -1.25
N PRO A 134 -14.19 -23.29 -2.08
CA PRO A 134 -14.96 -22.08 -2.36
C PRO A 134 -15.51 -21.36 -1.11
N LYS A 135 -15.83 -22.14 -0.04
CA LYS A 135 -16.36 -21.59 1.22
C LYS A 135 -15.31 -20.77 1.99
N ASN A 136 -14.04 -21.20 2.00
CA ASN A 136 -12.99 -20.62 2.82
C ASN A 136 -12.03 -19.72 2.02
N LEU A 137 -12.11 -19.73 0.69
CA LEU A 137 -11.23 -18.91 -0.17
C LEU A 137 -11.36 -17.42 0.14
N ALA A 138 -12.59 -16.92 0.31
CA ALA A 138 -12.81 -15.50 0.64
C ALA A 138 -12.21 -15.13 2.00
N LEU A 139 -12.34 -16.01 3.00
CA LEU A 139 -11.73 -15.81 4.31
C LEU A 139 -10.20 -15.84 4.24
N ALA A 140 -9.63 -16.77 3.47
CA ALA A 140 -8.18 -16.87 3.28
C ALA A 140 -7.61 -15.60 2.65
N LEU A 141 -8.28 -15.04 1.63
CA LEU A 141 -7.87 -13.77 1.00
C LEU A 141 -8.03 -12.57 1.95
N ALA A 142 -9.06 -12.57 2.80
CA ALA A 142 -9.23 -11.56 3.83
C ALA A 142 -8.10 -11.63 4.88
N VAL A 143 -7.76 -12.83 5.36
CA VAL A 143 -6.62 -13.04 6.27
C VAL A 143 -5.31 -12.61 5.61
N LEU A 144 -5.10 -12.93 4.32
CA LEU A 144 -3.95 -12.45 3.57
C LEU A 144 -3.87 -10.92 3.58
N SER A 145 -5.00 -10.24 3.42
CA SER A 145 -5.04 -8.77 3.40
C SER A 145 -4.63 -8.13 4.72
N LEU A 146 -4.78 -8.82 5.85
CA LEU A 146 -4.29 -8.33 7.14
C LEU A 146 -2.76 -8.17 7.16
N SER A 147 -2.04 -8.90 6.31
CA SER A 147 -0.58 -8.83 6.23
C SER A 147 -0.03 -7.44 5.90
N TYR A 148 -0.70 -6.66 5.05
CA TYR A 148 -0.23 -5.31 4.73
C TYR A 148 -0.57 -4.29 5.82
N VAL A 149 -1.66 -4.50 6.55
CA VAL A 149 -2.05 -3.61 7.63
C VAL A 149 -1.16 -3.80 8.85
N PHE A 150 -1.14 -5.04 9.40
CA PHE A 150 -0.29 -5.36 10.54
C PHE A 150 1.20 -5.28 10.20
N GLY A 151 1.56 -5.67 8.96
CA GLY A 151 2.92 -5.52 8.46
C GLY A 151 3.36 -4.06 8.41
N GLY A 152 2.48 -3.13 8.05
CA GLY A 152 2.74 -1.70 8.04
C GLY A 152 3.00 -1.14 9.43
N ALA A 153 2.11 -1.41 10.38
CA ALA A 153 2.26 -0.96 11.77
C ALA A 153 3.51 -1.58 12.43
N ALA A 154 3.71 -2.90 12.27
CA ALA A 154 4.88 -3.60 12.80
C ALA A 154 6.19 -3.06 12.19
N ALA A 155 6.19 -2.73 10.90
CA ALA A 155 7.36 -2.19 10.21
C ALA A 155 7.82 -0.86 10.82
N ILE A 156 6.89 0.06 11.04
CA ILE A 156 7.19 1.38 11.59
C ILE A 156 7.65 1.25 13.04
N ALA A 157 6.94 0.47 13.86
CA ALA A 157 7.31 0.24 15.25
C ALA A 157 8.70 -0.40 15.39
N LEU A 158 8.99 -1.45 14.59
CA LEU A 158 10.28 -2.11 14.57
C LEU A 158 11.40 -1.17 14.08
N ALA A 159 11.17 -0.44 13.00
CA ALA A 159 12.15 0.51 12.46
C ALA A 159 12.45 1.64 13.47
N GLY A 160 11.43 2.12 14.18
CA GLY A 160 11.59 3.06 15.28
C GLY A 160 12.46 2.50 16.40
N GLN A 161 12.20 1.26 16.83
CA GLN A 161 13.00 0.59 17.86
C GLN A 161 14.46 0.36 17.41
N ILE A 162 14.67 -0.03 16.14
CA ILE A 162 16.01 -0.14 15.55
C ILE A 162 16.72 1.22 15.57
N SER A 163 16.02 2.31 15.27
CA SER A 163 16.58 3.67 15.35
C SER A 163 17.13 3.98 16.75
N GLU A 164 16.35 3.67 17.80
CA GLU A 164 16.78 3.90 19.19
C GLU A 164 18.01 3.02 19.56
N TRP A 165 17.96 1.71 19.27
CA TRP A 165 19.05 0.78 19.59
C TRP A 165 20.35 1.05 18.83
N SER A 166 20.25 1.65 17.63
CA SER A 166 21.41 1.92 16.77
C SER A 166 21.99 3.32 16.93
N GLY A 167 21.52 4.11 17.91
CA GLY A 167 21.94 5.51 18.07
C GLY A 167 21.51 6.38 16.88
N HIS A 168 20.28 6.20 16.41
CA HIS A 168 19.64 6.95 15.32
C HIS A 168 20.31 6.74 13.94
N SER A 169 20.87 5.56 13.69
CA SER A 169 21.48 5.23 12.39
C SER A 169 20.42 4.88 11.36
N TRP A 170 20.26 5.72 10.33
CA TRP A 170 19.38 5.42 9.20
C TRP A 170 19.84 4.17 8.43
N ARG A 171 21.16 3.88 8.43
CA ARG A 171 21.70 2.66 7.80
C ARG A 171 21.18 1.40 8.49
N ALA A 172 21.15 1.39 9.80
CA ALA A 172 20.58 0.29 10.57
C ALA A 172 19.05 0.16 10.33
N VAL A 173 18.33 1.29 10.32
CA VAL A 173 16.89 1.33 10.03
C VAL A 173 16.57 0.74 8.66
N MET A 174 17.40 0.98 7.64
CA MET A 174 17.20 0.45 6.30
C MET A 174 17.61 -1.01 6.16
N SER A 175 18.72 -1.43 6.77
CA SER A 175 19.31 -2.77 6.54
C SER A 175 18.84 -3.86 7.51
N ALA A 176 18.60 -3.56 8.78
CA ALA A 176 18.23 -4.59 9.76
C ALA A 176 16.92 -5.31 9.41
N PRO A 177 15.84 -4.65 8.94
CA PRO A 177 14.66 -5.34 8.46
C PRO A 177 14.94 -6.28 7.28
N ALA A 178 15.91 -5.94 6.42
CA ALA A 178 16.30 -6.78 5.29
C ALA A 178 16.97 -8.08 5.74
N LEU A 179 17.79 -8.03 6.81
CA LEU A 179 18.37 -9.24 7.41
C LEU A 179 17.30 -10.16 8.01
N LEU A 180 16.28 -9.59 8.66
CA LEU A 180 15.13 -10.35 9.13
C LEU A 180 14.38 -11.00 7.96
N LEU A 181 14.22 -10.28 6.85
CA LEU A 181 13.55 -10.80 5.65
C LEU A 181 14.32 -11.96 5.02
N ILE A 182 15.66 -11.98 5.07
CA ILE A 182 16.48 -13.13 4.64
C ILE A 182 16.11 -14.37 5.45
N GLY A 183 16.00 -14.25 6.78
CA GLY A 183 15.56 -15.33 7.65
C GLY A 183 14.15 -15.82 7.30
N LEU A 184 13.21 -14.89 7.09
CA LEU A 184 11.83 -15.22 6.68
C LEU A 184 11.79 -15.86 5.29
N LEU A 185 12.60 -15.43 4.34
CA LEU A 185 12.74 -16.08 3.04
C LEU A 185 13.21 -17.54 3.20
N GLY A 186 14.18 -17.80 4.06
CA GLY A 186 14.62 -19.17 4.39
C GLY A 186 13.46 -20.05 4.89
N VAL A 187 12.66 -19.51 5.81
CA VAL A 187 11.44 -20.22 6.30
C VAL A 187 10.43 -20.46 5.16
N CYS A 188 10.17 -19.44 4.34
CA CYS A 188 9.27 -19.56 3.19
C CYS A 188 9.75 -20.64 2.18
N VAL A 189 11.06 -20.67 1.87
CA VAL A 189 11.65 -21.65 0.97
C VAL A 189 11.50 -23.07 1.51
N TRP A 190 11.66 -23.25 2.82
CA TRP A 190 11.58 -24.56 3.48
C TRP A 190 10.14 -25.06 3.61
N VAL A 191 9.19 -24.18 3.94
CA VAL A 191 7.81 -24.58 4.28
C VAL A 191 6.88 -24.60 3.07
N LEU A 192 6.98 -23.62 2.15
CA LEU A 192 6.05 -23.50 1.04
C LEU A 192 6.24 -24.65 0.00
N PRO A 193 5.16 -25.33 -0.39
CA PRO A 193 5.24 -26.43 -1.35
C PRO A 193 5.68 -25.91 -2.72
N ARG A 194 6.34 -26.79 -3.51
CA ARG A 194 6.66 -26.48 -4.90
C ARG A 194 5.37 -26.30 -5.70
N ASP A 195 5.35 -25.32 -6.59
CA ASP A 195 4.27 -25.20 -7.57
C ASP A 195 4.17 -26.55 -8.31
N ARG A 196 3.03 -27.20 -8.26
CA ARG A 196 2.73 -28.24 -9.24
C ARG A 196 2.78 -27.54 -10.57
N GLY A 197 3.73 -27.93 -11.43
CA GLY A 197 4.07 -27.26 -12.67
C GLY A 197 2.88 -26.55 -13.28
N ALA A 198 3.08 -25.33 -13.75
CA ALA A 198 2.09 -24.56 -14.49
C ALA A 198 1.79 -25.28 -15.84
N ALA A 199 1.33 -26.53 -15.76
CA ALA A 199 0.47 -27.09 -16.79
C ALA A 199 -0.80 -26.26 -16.68
N ALA A 200 -0.97 -25.35 -17.63
CA ALA A 200 -2.20 -24.65 -17.88
C ALA A 200 -3.34 -25.64 -17.63
N ASP A 201 -4.18 -25.37 -16.64
CA ASP A 201 -5.47 -26.03 -16.59
C ASP A 201 -6.24 -25.48 -17.79
N PRO A 202 -6.48 -26.29 -18.85
CA PRO A 202 -7.17 -25.82 -20.05
C PRO A 202 -8.64 -25.49 -19.76
N GLN A 203 -9.09 -25.76 -18.51
CA GLN A 203 -10.47 -25.54 -18.07
C GLN A 203 -10.65 -24.30 -17.18
N SER A 204 -9.60 -23.58 -16.78
CA SER A 204 -9.77 -22.22 -16.31
C SER A 204 -10.18 -21.36 -17.52
N GLY A 205 -11.49 -21.32 -17.75
CA GLY A 205 -12.12 -20.61 -18.87
C GLY A 205 -11.45 -19.25 -19.02
N GLU A 206 -11.13 -18.89 -20.25
CA GLU A 206 -10.48 -17.70 -20.73
C GLU A 206 -10.73 -16.51 -19.78
N THR A 207 -9.80 -16.28 -18.85
CA THR A 207 -9.62 -14.96 -18.32
C THR A 207 -9.25 -14.13 -19.55
N GLU A 208 -10.16 -13.29 -20.04
CA GLU A 208 -9.80 -12.32 -21.06
C GLU A 208 -8.58 -11.57 -20.53
N GLY A 209 -7.41 -12.00 -20.99
CA GLY A 209 -6.15 -11.40 -20.63
C GLY A 209 -6.17 -9.92 -21.00
N PHE A 210 -5.19 -9.18 -20.55
CA PHE A 210 -5.01 -7.78 -20.93
C PHE A 210 -5.23 -7.63 -22.44
N SER A 211 -6.26 -6.87 -22.82
CA SER A 211 -6.60 -6.56 -24.21
C SER A 211 -6.72 -5.04 -24.37
N TRP A 212 -6.11 -4.49 -25.41
CA TRP A 212 -6.25 -3.07 -25.75
C TRP A 212 -7.71 -2.67 -26.03
N ALA A 213 -8.51 -3.60 -26.52
CA ALA A 213 -9.95 -3.41 -26.71
C ALA A 213 -10.69 -3.21 -25.37
N LEU A 214 -10.30 -3.97 -24.35
CA LEU A 214 -10.83 -3.79 -22.98
C LEU A 214 -10.44 -2.41 -22.42
N VAL A 215 -9.19 -2.00 -22.57
CA VAL A 215 -8.71 -0.68 -22.14
C VAL A 215 -9.48 0.43 -22.85
N GLY A 216 -9.61 0.33 -24.19
CA GLY A 216 -10.39 1.29 -24.99
C GLY A 216 -11.86 1.36 -24.58
N GLY A 217 -12.46 0.21 -24.23
CA GLY A 217 -13.82 0.15 -23.70
C GLY A 217 -13.96 0.79 -22.32
N LEU A 218 -12.96 0.64 -21.43
CA LEU A 218 -12.94 1.25 -20.08
C LEU A 218 -12.84 2.77 -20.14
N VAL A 219 -11.92 3.30 -20.93
CA VAL A 219 -11.67 4.75 -21.06
C VAL A 219 -12.92 5.50 -21.57
N ARG A 220 -13.80 4.84 -22.30
CA ARG A 220 -15.07 5.41 -22.76
C ARG A 220 -16.14 5.49 -21.66
N LEU A 221 -15.98 4.75 -20.56
CA LEU A 221 -16.95 4.76 -19.45
C LEU A 221 -16.72 5.99 -18.55
N ARG A 222 -17.71 6.84 -18.39
CA ARG A 222 -17.64 7.99 -17.48
C ARG A 222 -17.42 7.56 -16.02
N GLY A 223 -18.03 6.45 -15.60
CA GLY A 223 -17.82 5.89 -14.25
C GLY A 223 -16.37 5.46 -13.97
N PHE A 224 -15.64 5.02 -15.01
CA PHE A 224 -14.23 4.69 -14.89
C PHE A 224 -13.37 5.90 -14.46
N TRP A 225 -13.58 7.07 -15.03
CA TRP A 225 -12.82 8.28 -14.69
C TRP A 225 -13.09 8.77 -13.29
N ILE A 226 -14.32 8.59 -12.78
CA ILE A 226 -14.63 8.91 -11.38
C ILE A 226 -13.88 7.96 -10.45
N VAL A 227 -13.92 6.64 -10.72
CA VAL A 227 -13.17 5.65 -9.92
C VAL A 227 -11.66 5.91 -10.01
N ALA A 228 -11.14 6.26 -11.19
CA ALA A 228 -9.74 6.61 -11.39
C ALA A 228 -9.33 7.87 -10.59
N ALA A 229 -10.15 8.91 -10.60
CA ALA A 229 -9.90 10.13 -9.81
C ALA A 229 -9.93 9.85 -8.29
N LEU A 230 -10.88 9.03 -7.83
CA LEU A 230 -10.92 8.58 -6.43
C LEU A 230 -9.68 7.75 -6.07
N SER A 231 -9.24 6.85 -6.98
CA SER A 231 -8.03 6.07 -6.80
C SER A 231 -6.79 6.98 -6.71
N PHE A 232 -6.71 7.97 -7.59
CA PHE A 232 -5.65 8.98 -7.57
C PHE A 232 -5.61 9.68 -6.21
N THR A 233 -6.72 10.24 -5.74
CA THR A 233 -6.79 10.99 -4.49
C THR A 233 -6.47 10.14 -3.26
N LEU A 234 -7.12 8.98 -3.13
CA LEU A 234 -6.94 8.14 -1.94
C LEU A 234 -5.56 7.48 -1.89
N THR A 235 -4.95 7.19 -3.05
CA THR A 235 -3.56 6.71 -3.11
C THR A 235 -2.59 7.84 -2.79
N LEU A 236 -2.82 9.05 -3.31
CA LEU A 236 -2.02 10.23 -2.95
C LEU A 236 -1.98 10.42 -1.42
N LEU A 237 -3.14 10.46 -0.78
CA LEU A 237 -3.26 10.58 0.67
C LEU A 237 -2.53 9.46 1.41
N ARG A 238 -2.82 8.22 1.00
CA ARG A 238 -2.20 7.05 1.63
C ARG A 238 -0.68 7.08 1.55
N GLU A 239 -0.11 7.31 0.37
CA GLU A 239 1.35 7.35 0.20
C GLU A 239 1.96 8.58 0.91
N THR A 240 1.29 9.75 0.89
CA THR A 240 1.74 10.93 1.64
C THR A 240 1.83 10.64 3.14
N PHE A 241 0.77 10.10 3.74
CA PHE A 241 0.82 9.76 5.16
C PHE A 241 1.77 8.60 5.46
N ASN A 242 1.95 7.66 4.55
CA ASN A 242 2.95 6.61 4.70
C ASN A 242 4.39 7.16 4.76
N ASP A 243 4.69 8.16 3.96
CA ASP A 243 6.06 8.69 3.84
C ASP A 243 6.37 9.77 4.89
N TRP A 244 5.37 10.59 5.27
CA TRP A 244 5.61 11.83 6.01
C TRP A 244 5.06 11.85 7.44
N THR A 245 4.29 10.86 7.88
CA THR A 245 3.67 10.90 9.23
C THR A 245 4.71 10.91 10.34
N VAL A 246 5.80 10.16 10.20
CA VAL A 246 6.89 10.13 11.20
C VAL A 246 7.57 11.49 11.29
N ASP A 247 7.90 12.11 10.14
CA ASP A 247 8.50 13.45 10.10
C ASP A 247 7.53 14.53 10.66
N TYR A 248 6.23 14.42 10.35
CA TYR A 248 5.21 15.31 10.90
C TYR A 248 5.12 15.24 12.43
N ILE A 249 5.05 14.03 12.98
CA ILE A 249 4.98 13.80 14.42
C ILE A 249 6.27 14.26 15.10
N LYS A 250 7.44 13.96 14.52
CA LYS A 250 8.74 14.43 15.04
C LYS A 250 8.82 15.95 15.04
N THR A 251 8.42 16.58 13.94
CA THR A 251 8.41 18.06 13.82
C THR A 251 7.45 18.70 14.84
N THR A 252 6.28 18.09 15.07
CA THR A 252 5.28 18.59 16.04
C THR A 252 5.74 18.38 17.48
N GLY A 253 6.39 17.25 17.78
CA GLY A 253 6.88 16.92 19.12
C GLY A 253 8.14 17.68 19.54
N GLY A 254 8.78 18.38 18.59
CA GLY A 254 9.98 19.18 18.83
C GLY A 254 11.26 18.35 19.01
N ALA A 255 12.36 19.03 19.35
CA ALA A 255 13.69 18.46 19.44
C ALA A 255 13.83 17.34 20.48
N GLN A 256 12.98 17.31 21.50
CA GLN A 256 13.00 16.30 22.57
C GLN A 256 12.39 14.96 22.13
N LEU A 257 11.61 14.92 21.04
CA LEU A 257 10.96 13.69 20.58
C LEU A 257 11.93 12.86 19.75
N SER A 258 12.28 11.65 20.24
CA SER A 258 13.10 10.73 19.46
C SER A 258 12.36 10.21 18.22
N THR A 259 13.13 9.84 17.20
CA THR A 259 12.58 9.28 15.95
C THR A 259 11.83 7.96 16.19
N GLY A 260 12.31 7.15 17.15
CA GLY A 260 11.65 5.90 17.52
C GLY A 260 10.28 6.12 18.14
N VAL A 261 10.16 7.09 19.05
CA VAL A 261 8.86 7.46 19.63
C VAL A 261 7.93 8.05 18.58
N ALA A 262 8.43 8.93 17.69
CA ALA A 262 7.63 9.46 16.60
C ALA A 262 7.11 8.35 15.67
N ALA A 263 7.94 7.35 15.35
CA ALA A 263 7.56 6.19 14.58
C ALA A 263 6.45 5.37 15.28
N PHE A 264 6.60 5.08 16.58
CA PHE A 264 5.57 4.39 17.34
C PHE A 264 4.25 5.16 17.34
N LEU A 265 4.28 6.48 17.56
CA LEU A 265 3.12 7.35 17.58
C LEU A 265 2.45 7.50 16.18
N SER A 266 3.11 7.11 15.10
CA SER A 266 2.52 7.10 13.75
C SER A 266 1.71 5.83 13.44
N THR A 267 1.88 4.74 14.21
CA THR A 267 1.20 3.45 13.98
C THR A 267 -0.34 3.51 14.02
N PRO A 268 -0.99 4.43 14.75
CA PRO A 268 -2.44 4.59 14.73
C PRO A 268 -3.01 4.85 13.32
N PHE A 269 -2.24 5.44 12.39
CA PHE A 269 -2.66 5.59 11.01
C PHE A 269 -3.05 4.24 10.37
N ASP A 270 -2.19 3.24 10.49
CA ASP A 270 -2.43 1.92 9.92
C ASP A 270 -3.50 1.15 10.72
N LEU A 271 -3.44 1.18 12.05
CA LEU A 271 -4.36 0.41 12.91
C LEU A 271 -5.81 0.92 12.82
N CYS A 272 -6.01 2.24 12.91
CA CYS A 272 -7.33 2.83 12.70
C CYS A 272 -7.79 2.69 11.25
N GLY A 273 -6.84 2.70 10.31
CA GLY A 273 -7.10 2.42 8.91
C GLY A 273 -7.67 1.02 8.67
N ALA A 274 -7.16 0.01 9.39
CA ALA A 274 -7.74 -1.35 9.36
C ALA A 274 -9.21 -1.35 9.82
N ALA A 275 -9.50 -0.65 10.92
CA ALA A 275 -10.87 -0.48 11.39
C ALA A 275 -11.75 0.22 10.35
N GLY A 276 -11.21 1.25 9.66
CA GLY A 276 -11.86 1.93 8.56
C GLY A 276 -12.20 1.02 7.39
N ILE A 277 -11.28 0.13 7.00
CA ILE A 277 -11.51 -0.89 5.96
C ILE A 277 -12.68 -1.80 6.33
N LEU A 278 -12.69 -2.34 7.54
CA LEU A 278 -13.75 -3.22 8.02
C LEU A 278 -15.09 -2.49 8.09
N PHE A 279 -15.10 -1.29 8.68
CA PHE A 279 -16.30 -0.45 8.77
C PHE A 279 -16.90 -0.15 7.39
N THR A 280 -16.06 0.32 6.46
CA THR A 280 -16.50 0.67 5.11
C THR A 280 -16.99 -0.56 4.34
N GLY A 281 -16.32 -1.71 4.47
CA GLY A 281 -16.73 -2.97 3.86
C GLY A 281 -18.12 -3.42 4.34
N VAL A 282 -18.37 -3.38 5.65
CA VAL A 282 -19.69 -3.71 6.25
C VAL A 282 -20.77 -2.73 5.78
N MET A 283 -20.46 -1.42 5.77
CA MET A 283 -21.43 -0.39 5.37
C MET A 283 -21.78 -0.52 3.88
N VAL A 284 -20.83 -0.77 3.00
CA VAL A 284 -21.08 -0.98 1.57
C VAL A 284 -21.96 -2.21 1.32
N GLY A 285 -21.81 -3.25 2.12
CA GLY A 285 -22.68 -4.44 2.07
C GLY A 285 -24.12 -4.16 2.48
N ARG A 286 -24.33 -3.22 3.42
CA ARG A 286 -25.67 -2.90 3.96
C ARG A 286 -26.36 -1.76 3.23
N LEU A 287 -25.61 -0.85 2.61
CA LEU A 287 -26.15 0.34 1.98
C LEU A 287 -26.54 0.07 0.52
N GLY A 288 -27.65 0.65 0.08
CA GLY A 288 -28.00 0.72 -1.34
C GLY A 288 -27.06 1.64 -2.13
N PRO A 289 -27.23 1.70 -3.46
CA PRO A 289 -26.33 2.48 -4.33
C PRO A 289 -26.14 3.92 -3.88
N LYS A 290 -27.20 4.67 -3.63
CA LYS A 290 -27.11 6.06 -3.14
C LYS A 290 -26.40 6.17 -1.80
N GLY A 291 -26.63 5.22 -0.87
CA GLY A 291 -25.95 5.21 0.44
C GLY A 291 -24.47 5.01 0.32
N ARG A 292 -23.99 4.20 -0.63
CA ARG A 292 -22.56 3.98 -0.91
C ARG A 292 -21.89 5.24 -1.43
N THR A 293 -22.54 5.96 -2.32
CA THR A 293 -22.08 7.26 -2.82
C THR A 293 -21.91 8.26 -1.68
N TRP A 294 -22.92 8.39 -0.83
CA TRP A 294 -22.87 9.28 0.33
C TRP A 294 -21.82 8.85 1.37
N LEU A 295 -21.62 7.54 1.54
CA LEU A 295 -20.56 7.03 2.41
C LEU A 295 -19.18 7.50 1.93
N LEU A 296 -18.88 7.35 0.62
CA LEU A 296 -17.61 7.78 0.03
C LEU A 296 -17.43 9.30 0.10
N ALA A 297 -18.44 10.05 -0.32
CA ALA A 297 -18.42 11.51 -0.25
C ALA A 297 -18.25 12.00 1.20
N GLY A 298 -18.95 11.39 2.15
CA GLY A 298 -18.86 11.69 3.57
C GLY A 298 -17.46 11.45 4.14
N HIS A 299 -16.82 10.33 3.81
CA HIS A 299 -15.43 10.07 4.20
C HIS A 299 -14.48 11.14 3.66
N LEU A 300 -14.61 11.52 2.39
CA LEU A 300 -13.75 12.53 1.76
C LEU A 300 -13.98 13.93 2.33
N LEU A 301 -15.24 14.30 2.63
CA LEU A 301 -15.57 15.59 3.27
C LEU A 301 -15.04 15.67 4.70
N LEU A 302 -15.24 14.61 5.49
CA LEU A 302 -14.70 14.54 6.85
C LEU A 302 -13.17 14.58 6.84
N LEU A 303 -12.55 13.86 5.89
CA LEU A 303 -11.11 13.86 5.71
C LEU A 303 -10.58 15.24 5.31
N ALA A 304 -11.25 15.93 4.40
CA ALA A 304 -10.89 17.32 4.04
C ALA A 304 -10.99 18.26 5.24
N GLY A 305 -12.07 18.18 6.01
CA GLY A 305 -12.24 18.96 7.24
C GLY A 305 -11.14 18.68 8.27
N LEU A 306 -10.79 17.40 8.46
CA LEU A 306 -9.72 17.00 9.36
C LEU A 306 -8.34 17.51 8.89
N LEU A 307 -8.03 17.42 7.58
CA LEU A 307 -6.79 17.95 7.01
C LEU A 307 -6.66 19.47 7.19
N LEU A 308 -7.75 20.22 7.02
CA LEU A 308 -7.78 21.67 7.31
C LEU A 308 -7.64 21.98 8.80
N ALA A 309 -8.08 21.06 9.66
CA ALA A 309 -7.97 21.23 11.12
C ALA A 309 -6.57 20.89 11.64
N LEU A 310 -5.86 19.91 11.05
CA LEU A 310 -4.56 19.42 11.53
C LEU A 310 -3.56 20.54 11.86
N PRO A 311 -3.33 21.56 11.00
CA PRO A 311 -2.42 22.67 11.32
C PRO A 311 -2.84 23.47 12.56
N ARG A 312 -4.16 23.60 12.79
CA ARG A 312 -4.71 24.30 13.97
C ARG A 312 -4.66 23.46 15.24
N LEU A 313 -4.66 22.13 15.09
CA LEU A 313 -4.53 21.18 16.19
C LEU A 313 -3.08 20.97 16.62
N THR A 314 -2.10 21.25 15.74
CA THR A 314 -0.66 21.07 16.00
C THR A 314 -0.20 21.75 17.31
N PRO A 315 -0.60 22.98 17.66
CA PRO A 315 -0.21 23.62 18.91
C PRO A 315 -0.76 22.93 20.17
N LEU A 316 -1.80 22.09 20.05
CA LEU A 316 -2.39 21.34 21.16
C LEU A 316 -1.56 20.11 21.56
N GLY A 317 -0.52 19.79 20.79
CA GLY A 317 0.45 18.76 21.09
C GLY A 317 0.05 17.35 20.63
N LEU A 318 0.95 16.41 20.92
CA LEU A 318 0.86 15.02 20.42
C LEU A 318 -0.39 14.27 20.91
N GLY A 319 -0.92 14.58 22.08
CA GLY A 319 -2.14 13.97 22.61
C GLY A 319 -3.38 14.15 21.72
N VAL A 320 -3.38 15.21 20.91
CA VAL A 320 -4.47 15.48 19.93
C VAL A 320 -4.07 15.03 18.53
N ILE A 321 -2.81 15.24 18.13
CA ILE A 321 -2.34 14.93 16.78
C ILE A 321 -2.34 13.41 16.50
N VAL A 322 -1.91 12.60 17.47
CA VAL A 322 -1.82 11.14 17.28
C VAL A 322 -3.21 10.51 17.01
N PRO A 323 -4.25 10.78 17.80
CA PRO A 323 -5.62 10.35 17.47
C PRO A 323 -6.13 10.93 16.13
N ALA A 324 -5.81 12.19 15.82
CA ALA A 324 -6.21 12.81 14.55
C ALA A 324 -5.56 12.09 13.34
N VAL A 325 -4.29 11.72 13.42
CA VAL A 325 -3.60 10.89 12.41
C VAL A 325 -4.25 9.51 12.28
N GLY A 326 -4.63 8.88 13.39
CA GLY A 326 -5.42 7.65 13.38
C GLY A 326 -6.76 7.82 12.63
N LEU A 327 -7.47 8.91 12.88
CA LEU A 327 -8.72 9.22 12.20
C LEU A 327 -8.51 9.49 10.70
N VAL A 328 -7.40 10.12 10.29
CA VAL A 328 -7.02 10.23 8.85
C VAL A 328 -6.89 8.83 8.24
N GLY A 329 -6.20 7.92 8.92
CA GLY A 329 -6.06 6.53 8.48
C GLY A 329 -7.41 5.84 8.30
N PHE A 330 -8.31 5.96 9.29
CA PHE A 330 -9.67 5.41 9.24
C PHE A 330 -10.46 5.93 8.03
N LEU A 331 -10.45 7.25 7.83
CA LEU A 331 -11.22 7.91 6.78
C LEU A 331 -10.64 7.68 5.38
N ALA A 332 -9.33 7.53 5.25
CA ALA A 332 -8.66 7.33 3.96
C ALA A 332 -8.64 5.88 3.50
N LEU A 333 -8.24 4.93 4.39
CA LEU A 333 -8.02 3.53 3.99
C LEU A 333 -9.33 2.76 3.80
N GLY A 334 -10.42 3.15 4.48
CA GLY A 334 -11.74 2.57 4.27
C GLY A 334 -12.18 2.66 2.82
N PRO A 335 -12.42 3.84 2.26
CA PRO A 335 -12.76 4.04 0.85
C PRO A 335 -11.70 3.50 -0.12
N TYR A 336 -10.40 3.65 0.20
CA TYR A 336 -9.31 3.12 -0.63
C TYR A 336 -9.46 1.63 -0.92
N SER A 337 -9.84 0.83 0.07
CA SER A 337 -9.97 -0.62 -0.07
C SER A 337 -11.04 -1.06 -1.09
N LEU A 338 -12.01 -0.21 -1.40
CA LEU A 338 -13.08 -0.53 -2.34
C LEU A 338 -12.69 -0.33 -3.81
N LEU A 339 -11.67 0.50 -4.09
CA LEU A 339 -11.38 0.97 -5.44
C LEU A 339 -10.93 -0.16 -6.36
N ALA A 340 -9.90 -0.89 -5.97
CA ALA A 340 -9.32 -1.95 -6.78
C ALA A 340 -10.10 -3.29 -6.70
N GLY A 341 -11.07 -3.39 -5.81
CA GLY A 341 -11.91 -4.57 -5.63
C GLY A 341 -13.34 -4.33 -6.10
N TYR A 342 -14.16 -3.77 -5.22
CA TYR A 342 -15.59 -3.62 -5.40
C TYR A 342 -15.97 -2.82 -6.69
N PHE A 343 -15.33 -1.66 -6.91
CA PHE A 343 -15.64 -0.83 -8.08
C PHE A 343 -15.10 -1.40 -9.38
N ALA A 344 -13.97 -2.12 -9.35
CA ALA A 344 -13.46 -2.81 -10.52
C ALA A 344 -14.46 -3.85 -11.06
N VAL A 345 -15.06 -4.65 -10.17
CA VAL A 345 -16.11 -5.61 -10.52
C VAL A 345 -17.36 -4.89 -11.10
N ARG A 346 -17.75 -3.76 -10.51
CA ARG A 346 -18.94 -3.01 -10.99
C ARG A 346 -18.74 -2.32 -12.33
N LEU A 347 -17.54 -2.00 -12.73
CA LEU A 347 -17.25 -1.35 -14.02
C LEU A 347 -17.40 -2.29 -15.21
N ARG A 348 -16.98 -3.55 -15.10
CA ARG A 348 -16.94 -4.49 -16.24
C ARG A 348 -17.27 -5.94 -15.87
N GLY A 349 -17.81 -6.16 -14.67
CA GLY A 349 -18.14 -7.50 -14.18
C GLY A 349 -16.94 -8.29 -13.66
N PRO A 350 -17.19 -9.48 -13.09
CA PRO A 350 -16.16 -10.28 -12.41
C PRO A 350 -15.08 -10.84 -13.35
N LYS A 351 -15.42 -11.09 -14.64
CA LYS A 351 -14.46 -11.67 -15.62
C LYS A 351 -13.28 -10.74 -15.91
N CYS A 352 -13.50 -9.42 -15.92
CA CYS A 352 -12.47 -8.41 -16.20
C CYS A 352 -11.95 -7.70 -14.95
N ALA A 353 -12.40 -8.11 -13.77
CA ALA A 353 -12.12 -7.39 -12.53
C ALA A 353 -10.62 -7.26 -12.22
N GLY A 354 -9.81 -8.27 -12.53
CA GLY A 354 -8.36 -8.24 -12.32
C GLY A 354 -7.66 -7.17 -13.16
N THR A 355 -7.95 -7.12 -14.46
CA THR A 355 -7.38 -6.12 -15.38
C THR A 355 -7.84 -4.71 -15.02
N VAL A 356 -9.14 -4.53 -14.74
CA VAL A 356 -9.70 -3.23 -14.32
C VAL A 356 -9.09 -2.76 -13.02
N SER A 357 -8.97 -3.65 -12.03
CA SER A 357 -8.30 -3.38 -10.75
C SER A 357 -6.86 -2.93 -10.96
N GLY A 358 -6.11 -3.64 -11.82
CA GLY A 358 -4.73 -3.29 -12.14
C GLY A 358 -4.59 -1.90 -12.76
N ILE A 359 -5.47 -1.53 -13.69
CA ILE A 359 -5.46 -0.21 -14.34
C ILE A 359 -5.79 0.90 -13.32
N VAL A 360 -6.86 0.71 -12.53
CA VAL A 360 -7.28 1.67 -11.49
C VAL A 360 -6.17 1.87 -10.45
N ASP A 361 -5.53 0.77 -10.00
CA ASP A 361 -4.45 0.81 -9.03
C ASP A 361 -3.20 1.50 -9.60
N SER A 362 -2.87 1.24 -10.88
CA SER A 362 -1.75 1.91 -11.57
C SER A 362 -1.93 3.43 -11.64
N ILE A 363 -3.15 3.92 -11.95
CA ILE A 363 -3.46 5.35 -11.92
C ILE A 363 -3.25 5.91 -10.51
N GLY A 364 -3.67 5.18 -9.48
CA GLY A 364 -3.40 5.55 -8.09
C GLY A 364 -1.90 5.69 -7.80
N TYR A 365 -1.04 4.78 -8.27
CA TYR A 365 0.40 4.88 -8.04
C TYR A 365 1.07 6.04 -8.77
N PHE A 366 0.51 6.53 -9.89
CA PHE A 366 0.97 7.80 -10.47
C PHE A 366 0.75 8.97 -9.51
N ALA A 367 -0.36 8.98 -8.77
CA ALA A 367 -0.57 9.95 -7.70
C ALA A 367 0.45 9.79 -6.56
N GLY A 368 0.80 8.55 -6.22
CA GLY A 368 1.81 8.26 -5.19
C GLY A 368 3.20 8.83 -5.51
N ILE A 369 3.52 9.07 -6.79
CA ILE A 369 4.76 9.77 -7.18
C ILE A 369 4.76 11.20 -6.66
N LEU A 370 3.59 11.86 -6.69
CA LEU A 370 3.44 13.23 -6.19
C LEU A 370 3.54 13.32 -4.67
N ALA A 371 3.20 12.24 -3.96
CA ALA A 371 3.30 12.15 -2.50
C ALA A 371 4.73 12.31 -1.98
N GLY A 372 5.73 11.95 -2.79
CA GLY A 372 7.14 12.15 -2.45
C GLY A 372 7.62 13.56 -2.77
N SER A 373 8.09 13.79 -4.01
CA SER A 373 8.79 15.01 -4.39
C SER A 373 7.91 16.25 -4.37
N ALA A 374 6.70 16.19 -4.94
CA ALA A 374 5.83 17.35 -5.01
C ALA A 374 5.32 17.75 -3.61
N PHE A 375 4.94 16.78 -2.78
CA PHE A 375 4.53 17.07 -1.42
C PHE A 375 5.72 17.56 -0.57
N GLY A 376 6.93 16.97 -0.74
CA GLY A 376 8.15 17.45 -0.09
C GLY A 376 8.45 18.91 -0.44
N TRP A 377 8.30 19.30 -1.72
CA TRP A 377 8.43 20.69 -2.14
C TRP A 377 7.38 21.61 -1.48
N LEU A 378 6.13 21.18 -1.37
CA LEU A 378 5.10 21.93 -0.63
C LEU A 378 5.49 22.13 0.84
N LEU A 379 6.09 21.10 1.46
CA LEU A 379 6.57 21.18 2.84
C LEU A 379 7.74 22.15 3.01
N ASP A 380 8.67 22.18 2.06
CA ASP A 380 9.79 23.14 2.08
C ASP A 380 9.31 24.59 1.83
N SER A 381 8.23 24.76 1.03
CA SER A 381 7.70 26.07 0.65
C SER A 381 6.79 26.71 1.71
N GLY A 382 5.94 25.92 2.36
CA GLY A 382 4.89 26.45 3.29
C GLY A 382 4.56 25.51 4.45
N GLY A 383 5.43 24.55 4.73
CA GLY A 383 5.28 23.59 5.82
C GLY A 383 4.06 22.68 5.68
N TYR A 384 3.76 21.97 6.75
CA TYR A 384 2.62 21.06 6.80
C TYR A 384 1.27 21.74 6.59
N THR A 385 1.16 23.03 6.92
CA THR A 385 -0.06 23.81 6.69
C THR A 385 -0.42 23.89 5.21
N LEU A 386 0.55 24.24 4.36
CA LEU A 386 0.33 24.28 2.91
C LEU A 386 0.05 22.89 2.36
N GLY A 387 0.83 21.88 2.76
CA GLY A 387 0.67 20.50 2.32
C GLY A 387 -0.73 19.96 2.62
N PHE A 388 -1.21 20.10 3.85
CA PHE A 388 -2.54 19.61 4.24
C PHE A 388 -3.68 20.40 3.59
N ASN A 389 -3.53 21.71 3.39
CA ASN A 389 -4.52 22.51 2.68
C ASN A 389 -4.69 22.08 1.21
N VAL A 390 -3.58 21.76 0.53
CA VAL A 390 -3.62 21.22 -0.84
C VAL A 390 -4.30 19.87 -0.88
N LEU A 391 -3.96 18.95 0.03
CA LEU A 391 -4.62 17.64 0.12
C LEU A 391 -6.10 17.77 0.44
N ALA A 392 -6.50 18.70 1.30
CA ALA A 392 -7.90 18.97 1.60
C ALA A 392 -8.66 19.45 0.35
N GLY A 393 -8.07 20.34 -0.45
CA GLY A 393 -8.63 20.77 -1.74
C GLY A 393 -8.87 19.60 -2.70
N VAL A 394 -7.89 18.69 -2.81
CA VAL A 394 -8.03 17.47 -3.62
C VAL A 394 -9.15 16.56 -3.10
N CYS A 395 -9.29 16.43 -1.76
CA CYS A 395 -10.39 15.67 -1.15
C CYS A 395 -11.76 16.28 -1.46
N LEU A 396 -11.91 17.62 -1.38
CA LEU A 396 -13.16 18.31 -1.68
C LEU A 396 -13.59 18.12 -3.13
N LEU A 397 -12.64 18.26 -4.08
CA LEU A 397 -12.90 18.00 -5.49
C LEU A 397 -13.36 16.54 -5.72
N SER A 398 -12.69 15.59 -5.07
CA SER A 398 -13.03 14.17 -5.19
C SER A 398 -14.35 13.81 -4.50
N ALA A 399 -14.71 14.48 -3.40
CA ALA A 399 -16.02 14.33 -2.77
C ALA A 399 -17.15 14.78 -3.72
N GLY A 400 -16.97 15.90 -4.41
CA GLY A 400 -17.88 16.35 -5.45
C GLY A 400 -18.04 15.31 -6.59
N LEU A 401 -16.91 14.76 -7.08
CA LEU A 401 -16.94 13.71 -8.10
C LEU A 401 -17.62 12.42 -7.61
N ALA A 402 -17.40 12.04 -6.34
CA ALA A 402 -18.01 10.86 -5.75
C ALA A 402 -19.55 10.92 -5.80
N CYS A 403 -20.16 12.10 -5.65
CA CYS A 403 -21.62 12.28 -5.72
C CYS A 403 -22.24 11.81 -7.06
N PHE A 404 -21.46 11.79 -8.14
CA PHE A 404 -21.92 11.35 -9.46
C PHE A 404 -21.62 9.87 -9.75
N LEU A 405 -20.96 9.15 -8.85
CA LEU A 405 -20.45 7.80 -9.10
C LEU A 405 -21.56 6.82 -9.45
N ASP A 406 -22.61 6.76 -8.62
CA ASP A 406 -23.69 5.77 -8.77
C ASP A 406 -24.54 5.99 -10.02
N GLN A 407 -24.84 7.26 -10.35
CA GLN A 407 -25.58 7.62 -11.57
C GLN A 407 -24.85 7.17 -12.85
N LYS A 408 -23.51 7.14 -12.82
CA LYS A 408 -22.70 6.77 -13.97
C LYS A 408 -22.38 5.28 -14.04
N LEU A 409 -22.41 4.58 -12.90
CA LEU A 409 -22.26 3.12 -12.86
C LEU A 409 -23.56 2.42 -13.23
N SER A 410 -24.73 2.95 -12.88
CA SER A 410 -26.02 2.39 -13.26
C SER A 410 -26.38 2.62 -14.73
N ALA A 411 -25.97 3.75 -15.32
CA ALA A 411 -26.13 4.00 -16.75
C ALA A 411 -25.33 3.03 -17.64
N ASN A 412 -24.22 2.49 -17.14
CA ASN A 412 -23.39 1.51 -17.87
C ASN A 412 -23.91 0.06 -17.77
N ALA A 413 -24.84 -0.22 -16.85
CA ALA A 413 -25.46 -1.54 -16.70
C ALA A 413 -26.67 -1.73 -17.66
N SER A 414 -27.14 -0.65 -18.27
CA SER A 414 -28.28 -0.62 -19.19
C SER A 414 -27.86 -0.51 -20.67
N THR A 415 -26.59 -0.43 -20.96
CA THR A 415 -25.96 -0.50 -22.30
C THR A 415 -25.14 -1.76 -22.44
#